data_583042c9106b5a1e246f58b493e61ea7
#
_entry.id   583042c9106b5a1e246f58b493e61ea7
#
_cell.length_a   1.000
_cell.length_b   1.000
_cell.length_c   1.000
_cell.angle_alpha   90.00
_cell.angle_beta   90.00
_cell.angle_gamma   90.00
#
_symmetry.space_group_name_H-M   'P 1'
#
loop_
_entity.id
_entity.type
_entity.pdbx_description
1 polymer ?
#
loop_
_entity_poly.entity_id
_entity_poly.type
_entity_poly.pdbx_seq_one_letter_code
_entity_poly.pdbx_strand_id
1 'polypeptide(L)'
;MSPPGRPERAHRRAQHEIAPVTLVDLLDSSGQFDAEYHAGPGVTMSNHLPMALVALKRLGASDSRLAEFAAGYSQRLHAAPAPTEWPAGDPWRGALGQPAAWPAYRHLFLHWLVSEGAGPVLQQTLPVLVAGCGAAAFHGLVRTAYAVQCGHGQELADALAYWACRWFSLDSPLSAETFAETSAETQAGTQADPAPLLKALGQPMPGGALIVSRMNVAARQPGFDASTQRLRIDAQTLPRLARLGARLFSRSGNSTTLRLVTSAQALGVLLPFIDEPLPARVAVAGYWRAFAAGFVASGVVPGRAPPARPWTELMAAAVASDVDHLIELVDACRQAQTAAGGADAWQRAATRAVNDV
;
A
#
# COMPACT_ATOMS: atom_id res chain seq x y z
N MET A 1 -19.63 -27.95 -76.76
CA MET A 1 -20.00 -28.24 -75.36
C MET A 1 -18.78 -28.11 -74.51
N SER A 2 -18.65 -26.97 -73.81
CA SER A 2 -17.56 -26.71 -72.88
C SER A 2 -17.94 -27.22 -71.50
N PRO A 3 -17.01 -27.74 -70.67
CA PRO A 3 -17.32 -28.25 -69.35
C PRO A 3 -17.47 -27.11 -68.32
N PRO A 4 -18.27 -27.32 -67.23
CA PRO A 4 -18.55 -26.27 -66.24
C PRO A 4 -17.36 -26.07 -65.30
N GLY A 5 -17.13 -24.78 -64.97
CA GLY A 5 -16.07 -24.34 -64.06
C GLY A 5 -16.26 -24.84 -62.63
N ARG A 6 -15.15 -25.21 -61.99
CA ARG A 6 -15.07 -25.52 -60.55
C ARG A 6 -15.26 -24.23 -59.74
N PRO A 7 -15.99 -24.27 -58.63
CA PRO A 7 -16.03 -23.12 -57.69
C PRO A 7 -14.73 -23.00 -56.92
N GLU A 8 -14.10 -21.80 -56.95
CA GLU A 8 -13.02 -21.42 -56.10
C GLU A 8 -13.46 -21.42 -54.61
N ARG A 9 -12.86 -22.26 -53.84
CA ARG A 9 -12.99 -22.23 -52.39
C ARG A 9 -12.20 -21.03 -51.86
N ALA A 10 -12.90 -19.97 -51.50
CA ALA A 10 -12.34 -18.88 -50.73
C ALA A 10 -11.93 -19.40 -49.36
N HIS A 11 -10.60 -19.55 -49.14
CA HIS A 11 -10.04 -19.75 -47.81
C HIS A 11 -10.26 -18.49 -46.99
N ARG A 12 -11.33 -18.43 -46.21
CA ARG A 12 -11.43 -17.52 -45.07
C ARG A 12 -10.34 -17.94 -44.07
N ARG A 13 -9.23 -17.21 -44.03
CA ARG A 13 -8.31 -17.23 -42.88
C ARG A 13 -9.15 -16.73 -41.70
N ALA A 14 -9.44 -17.63 -40.76
CA ALA A 14 -9.92 -17.25 -39.46
C ALA A 14 -8.80 -16.41 -38.84
N GLN A 15 -9.00 -15.10 -38.77
CA GLN A 15 -8.22 -14.26 -37.88
C GLN A 15 -8.53 -14.76 -36.48
N HIS A 16 -7.60 -15.45 -35.85
CA HIS A 16 -7.65 -15.68 -34.41
C HIS A 16 -7.56 -14.28 -33.78
N GLU A 17 -8.68 -13.71 -33.41
CA GLU A 17 -8.74 -12.60 -32.49
C GLU A 17 -8.13 -13.11 -31.20
N ILE A 18 -6.89 -12.67 -30.89
CA ILE A 18 -6.28 -12.91 -29.61
C ILE A 18 -7.17 -12.21 -28.60
N ALA A 19 -7.73 -12.95 -27.66
CA ALA A 19 -8.56 -12.37 -26.60
C ALA A 19 -7.78 -11.26 -25.88
N PRO A 20 -8.41 -10.12 -25.56
CA PRO A 20 -7.73 -9.02 -24.88
C PRO A 20 -7.22 -9.50 -23.52
N VAL A 21 -5.97 -9.17 -23.22
CA VAL A 21 -5.34 -9.48 -21.94
C VAL A 21 -6.06 -8.70 -20.84
N THR A 22 -6.56 -9.40 -19.84
CA THR A 22 -7.33 -8.82 -18.73
C THR A 22 -6.46 -8.40 -17.55
N LEU A 23 -7.01 -7.65 -16.59
CA LEU A 23 -6.33 -7.35 -15.33
C LEU A 23 -5.91 -8.63 -14.58
N VAL A 24 -6.76 -9.67 -14.60
CA VAL A 24 -6.45 -10.95 -13.93
C VAL A 24 -5.22 -11.60 -14.57
N ASP A 25 -5.16 -11.69 -15.90
CA ASP A 25 -4.02 -12.24 -16.62
C ASP A 25 -2.72 -11.47 -16.32
N LEU A 26 -2.81 -10.14 -16.19
CA LEU A 26 -1.66 -9.29 -15.84
C LEU A 26 -1.21 -9.47 -14.38
N LEU A 27 -2.15 -9.69 -13.45
CA LEU A 27 -1.84 -9.98 -12.06
C LEU A 27 -1.23 -11.38 -11.91
N ASP A 28 -1.75 -12.39 -12.61
CA ASP A 28 -1.13 -13.72 -12.68
C ASP A 28 0.31 -13.64 -13.18
N SER A 29 0.51 -12.88 -14.27
CA SER A 29 1.84 -12.67 -14.84
C SER A 29 2.77 -11.89 -13.90
N SER A 30 2.24 -10.99 -13.06
CA SER A 30 3.05 -10.23 -12.11
C SER A 30 3.68 -11.09 -11.01
N GLY A 31 3.08 -12.24 -10.69
CA GLY A 31 3.60 -13.22 -9.73
C GLY A 31 4.95 -13.85 -10.12
N GLN A 32 5.38 -13.70 -11.37
CA GLN A 32 6.72 -14.13 -11.81
C GLN A 32 7.86 -13.19 -11.37
N PHE A 33 7.53 -11.99 -10.87
CA PHE A 33 8.53 -11.00 -10.47
C PHE A 33 8.72 -10.94 -8.96
N ASP A 34 9.96 -10.56 -8.56
CA ASP A 34 10.29 -10.33 -7.16
C ASP A 34 9.46 -9.16 -6.57
N ALA A 35 9.27 -9.19 -5.27
CA ALA A 35 8.60 -8.12 -4.54
C ALA A 35 9.39 -6.79 -4.56
N GLU A 36 10.65 -6.84 -4.94
CA GLU A 36 11.55 -5.69 -5.01
C GLU A 36 12.44 -5.77 -6.25
N TYR A 37 13.02 -4.62 -6.62
CA TYR A 37 14.01 -4.52 -7.69
C TYR A 37 15.13 -3.54 -7.33
N HIS A 38 16.29 -3.68 -7.98
CA HIS A 38 17.42 -2.79 -7.79
C HIS A 38 17.30 -1.57 -8.70
N ALA A 39 17.12 -0.40 -8.11
CA ALA A 39 17.04 0.88 -8.83
C ALA A 39 18.42 1.55 -8.97
N GLY A 40 19.49 0.94 -8.49
CA GLY A 40 20.86 1.41 -8.51
C GLY A 40 21.73 0.73 -7.45
N PRO A 41 23.02 1.02 -7.38
CA PRO A 41 23.91 0.44 -6.37
C PRO A 41 23.42 0.69 -4.95
N GLY A 42 23.05 -0.38 -4.23
CA GLY A 42 22.56 -0.31 -2.86
C GLY A 42 21.16 0.28 -2.66
N VAL A 43 20.43 0.54 -3.76
CA VAL A 43 19.06 1.05 -3.71
C VAL A 43 18.08 -0.03 -4.16
N THR A 44 17.28 -0.52 -3.21
CA THR A 44 16.20 -1.48 -3.47
C THR A 44 14.86 -0.76 -3.37
N MET A 45 14.00 -0.95 -4.35
CA MET A 45 12.67 -0.38 -4.45
C MET A 45 11.62 -1.47 -4.47
N SER A 46 10.45 -1.19 -3.91
CA SER A 46 9.30 -2.10 -3.97
C SER A 46 8.75 -2.21 -5.40
N ASN A 47 8.31 -3.39 -5.77
CA ASN A 47 7.59 -3.62 -7.02
C ASN A 47 6.16 -3.10 -6.90
N HIS A 48 5.83 -2.07 -7.67
CA HIS A 48 4.51 -1.43 -7.67
C HIS A 48 3.58 -1.96 -8.78
N LEU A 49 4.06 -2.86 -9.64
CA LEU A 49 3.29 -3.31 -10.80
C LEU A 49 1.86 -3.72 -10.47
N PRO A 50 1.61 -4.65 -9.50
CA PRO A 50 0.24 -5.09 -9.23
C PRO A 50 -0.63 -3.96 -8.66
N MET A 51 -0.11 -3.11 -7.81
CA MET A 51 -0.85 -1.98 -7.23
C MET A 51 -1.24 -0.96 -8.30
N ALA A 52 -0.30 -0.59 -9.16
CA ALA A 52 -0.54 0.37 -10.25
C ALA A 52 -1.54 -0.18 -11.29
N LEU A 53 -1.51 -1.48 -11.61
CA LEU A 53 -2.48 -2.10 -12.50
C LEU A 53 -3.91 -2.03 -11.94
N VAL A 54 -4.09 -2.35 -10.66
CA VAL A 54 -5.39 -2.26 -9.99
C VAL A 54 -5.85 -0.79 -9.94
N ALA A 55 -4.97 0.14 -9.61
CA ALA A 55 -5.26 1.57 -9.59
C ALA A 55 -5.68 2.08 -10.98
N LEU A 56 -4.92 1.77 -12.04
CA LEU A 56 -5.25 2.13 -13.42
C LEU A 56 -6.63 1.61 -13.84
N LYS A 57 -6.92 0.34 -13.56
CA LYS A 57 -8.24 -0.25 -13.87
C LYS A 57 -9.38 0.51 -13.21
N ARG A 58 -9.20 0.88 -11.94
CA ARG A 58 -10.20 1.65 -11.15
C ARG A 58 -10.35 3.09 -11.64
N LEU A 59 -9.27 3.68 -12.15
CA LEU A 59 -9.31 5.00 -12.77
C LEU A 59 -9.89 5.01 -14.19
N GLY A 60 -10.22 3.82 -14.74
CA GLY A 60 -10.90 3.68 -16.02
C GLY A 60 -9.95 3.41 -17.21
N ALA A 61 -8.73 2.95 -16.96
CA ALA A 61 -7.83 2.54 -18.02
C ALA A 61 -8.40 1.34 -18.82
N SER A 62 -8.21 1.35 -20.13
CA SER A 62 -8.53 0.21 -21.00
C SER A 62 -7.57 -0.96 -20.76
N ASP A 63 -7.99 -2.17 -21.14
CA ASP A 63 -7.12 -3.34 -21.02
C ASP A 63 -5.84 -3.21 -21.86
N SER A 64 -5.91 -2.52 -23.02
CA SER A 64 -4.72 -2.19 -23.81
C SER A 64 -3.75 -1.27 -23.06
N ARG A 65 -4.26 -0.26 -22.33
CA ARG A 65 -3.42 0.63 -21.50
C ARG A 65 -2.79 -0.12 -20.32
N LEU A 66 -3.51 -1.05 -19.70
CA LEU A 66 -2.96 -1.92 -18.65
C LEU A 66 -1.82 -2.78 -19.18
N ALA A 67 -2.00 -3.41 -20.35
CA ALA A 67 -0.96 -4.23 -20.99
C ALA A 67 0.28 -3.40 -21.37
N GLU A 68 0.10 -2.19 -21.90
CA GLU A 68 1.19 -1.26 -22.20
C GLU A 68 1.97 -0.88 -20.96
N PHE A 69 1.29 -0.48 -19.88
CA PHE A 69 1.93 -0.17 -18.60
C PHE A 69 2.70 -1.36 -18.05
N ALA A 70 2.09 -2.56 -18.04
CA ALA A 70 2.74 -3.77 -17.56
C ALA A 70 4.01 -4.09 -18.35
N ALA A 71 3.96 -4.00 -19.68
CA ALA A 71 5.11 -4.26 -20.55
C ALA A 71 6.27 -3.29 -20.31
N GLY A 72 5.96 -2.00 -20.12
CA GLY A 72 6.98 -0.98 -19.82
C GLY A 72 7.56 -1.14 -18.41
N TYR A 73 6.68 -1.35 -17.42
CA TYR A 73 7.09 -1.44 -16.02
C TYR A 73 7.94 -2.69 -15.74
N SER A 74 7.57 -3.84 -16.30
CA SER A 74 8.23 -5.12 -16.05
C SER A 74 9.70 -5.16 -16.48
N GLN A 75 10.12 -4.28 -17.38
CA GLN A 75 11.51 -4.21 -17.86
C GLN A 75 12.53 -3.92 -16.76
N ARG A 76 12.10 -3.32 -15.63
CA ARG A 76 12.95 -3.01 -14.47
C ARG A 76 12.92 -4.09 -13.40
N LEU A 77 12.02 -5.07 -13.52
CA LEU A 77 11.80 -6.08 -12.50
C LEU A 77 12.72 -7.29 -12.69
N HIS A 78 12.96 -7.99 -11.60
CA HIS A 78 13.72 -9.24 -11.59
C HIS A 78 12.77 -10.42 -11.41
N ALA A 79 13.18 -11.60 -11.90
CA ALA A 79 12.42 -12.82 -11.70
C ALA A 79 12.32 -13.14 -10.20
N ALA A 80 11.14 -13.56 -9.77
CA ALA A 80 10.93 -14.06 -8.43
C ALA A 80 11.75 -15.34 -8.20
N PRO A 81 12.35 -15.52 -7.01
CA PRO A 81 12.90 -16.81 -6.64
C PRO A 81 11.79 -17.87 -6.59
N ALA A 82 12.16 -19.11 -6.91
CA ALA A 82 11.21 -20.23 -6.85
C ALA A 82 10.60 -20.34 -5.43
N PRO A 83 9.29 -20.58 -5.32
CA PRO A 83 8.67 -20.83 -4.02
C PRO A 83 9.32 -22.02 -3.33
N THR A 84 9.48 -21.94 -2.01
CA THR A 84 10.00 -23.00 -1.17
C THR A 84 8.95 -23.41 -0.14
N GLU A 85 8.94 -24.67 0.24
CA GLU A 85 8.01 -25.12 1.27
C GLU A 85 8.29 -24.45 2.61
N TRP A 86 7.23 -24.18 3.36
CA TRP A 86 7.35 -23.72 4.74
C TRP A 86 7.74 -24.91 5.63
N PRO A 87 8.71 -24.76 6.56
CA PRO A 87 9.08 -25.83 7.47
C PRO A 87 7.88 -26.34 8.28
N ALA A 88 7.63 -27.65 8.26
CA ALA A 88 6.50 -28.23 8.95
C ALA A 88 6.58 -28.00 10.47
N GLY A 89 5.48 -27.49 11.05
CA GLY A 89 5.37 -27.22 12.47
C GLY A 89 5.94 -25.87 12.93
N ASP A 90 6.65 -25.14 12.08
CA ASP A 90 7.14 -23.81 12.44
C ASP A 90 6.03 -22.77 12.43
N PRO A 91 5.90 -21.94 13.48
CA PRO A 91 4.94 -20.84 13.46
C PRO A 91 5.37 -19.79 12.44
N TRP A 92 4.46 -19.37 11.56
CA TRP A 92 4.75 -18.36 10.53
C TRP A 92 5.34 -17.05 11.08
N ARG A 93 5.05 -16.75 12.35
CA ARG A 93 5.57 -15.55 13.06
C ARG A 93 7.06 -15.61 13.33
N GLY A 94 7.66 -16.79 13.33
CA GLY A 94 9.09 -16.98 13.64
C GLY A 94 10.05 -16.39 12.62
N ALA A 95 9.61 -16.17 11.38
CA ALA A 95 10.41 -15.60 10.30
C ALA A 95 10.00 -14.16 9.93
N LEU A 96 9.21 -13.48 10.78
CA LEU A 96 8.86 -12.07 10.54
C LEU A 96 10.12 -11.20 10.45
N GLY A 97 10.14 -10.32 9.46
CA GLY A 97 11.27 -9.43 9.22
C GLY A 97 12.49 -10.09 8.57
N GLN A 98 12.38 -11.33 8.11
CA GLN A 98 13.45 -12.05 7.42
C GLN A 98 13.22 -12.01 5.88
N PRO A 99 13.96 -11.17 5.12
CA PRO A 99 13.75 -11.04 3.68
C PRO A 99 13.92 -12.35 2.91
N ALA A 100 14.84 -13.21 3.35
CA ALA A 100 15.09 -14.52 2.75
C ALA A 100 13.90 -15.50 2.85
N ALA A 101 12.95 -15.25 3.76
CA ALA A 101 11.77 -16.09 3.93
C ALA A 101 10.66 -15.80 2.91
N TRP A 102 10.81 -14.80 2.04
CA TRP A 102 9.77 -14.40 1.08
C TRP A 102 9.27 -15.57 0.20
N PRO A 103 10.12 -16.42 -0.42
CA PRO A 103 9.65 -17.53 -1.21
C PRO A 103 8.82 -18.57 -0.41
N ALA A 104 9.22 -18.81 0.84
CA ALA A 104 8.48 -19.70 1.73
C ALA A 104 7.16 -19.11 2.21
N TYR A 105 7.12 -17.81 2.52
CA TYR A 105 5.88 -17.11 2.84
C TYR A 105 4.88 -17.11 1.68
N ARG A 106 5.33 -16.92 0.44
CA ARG A 106 4.44 -17.01 -0.74
C ARG A 106 3.73 -18.35 -0.81
N HIS A 107 4.48 -19.45 -0.66
CA HIS A 107 3.93 -20.81 -0.65
C HIS A 107 2.95 -21.00 0.52
N LEU A 108 3.34 -20.61 1.73
CA LEU A 108 2.53 -20.72 2.92
C LEU A 108 1.19 -19.98 2.78
N PHE A 109 1.24 -18.69 2.44
CA PHE A 109 0.03 -17.87 2.37
C PHE A 109 -0.88 -18.30 1.21
N LEU A 110 -0.31 -18.70 0.06
CA LEU A 110 -1.13 -19.22 -1.02
C LEU A 110 -1.87 -20.49 -0.61
N HIS A 111 -1.17 -21.45 0.01
CA HIS A 111 -1.78 -22.67 0.51
C HIS A 111 -2.87 -22.35 1.55
N TRP A 112 -2.59 -21.43 2.46
CA TRP A 112 -3.51 -21.03 3.50
C TRP A 112 -4.76 -20.35 2.94
N LEU A 113 -4.60 -19.44 1.96
CA LEU A 113 -5.73 -18.79 1.26
C LEU A 113 -6.59 -19.78 0.48
N VAL A 114 -5.98 -20.82 -0.11
CA VAL A 114 -6.71 -21.88 -0.81
C VAL A 114 -7.52 -22.74 0.18
N SER A 115 -6.97 -23.03 1.36
CA SER A 115 -7.61 -23.91 2.35
C SER A 115 -8.70 -23.20 3.18
N GLU A 116 -8.49 -21.96 3.57
CA GLU A 116 -9.37 -21.25 4.52
C GLU A 116 -10.10 -20.04 3.91
N GLY A 117 -9.65 -19.55 2.77
CA GLY A 117 -10.16 -18.34 2.15
C GLY A 117 -9.55 -17.06 2.73
N ALA A 118 -9.80 -15.93 2.05
CA ALA A 118 -9.17 -14.65 2.38
C ALA A 118 -9.60 -14.09 3.75
N GLY A 119 -10.87 -14.21 4.11
CA GLY A 119 -11.40 -13.66 5.37
C GLY A 119 -10.67 -14.19 6.60
N PRO A 120 -10.71 -15.51 6.87
CA PRO A 120 -10.01 -16.11 8.02
C PRO A 120 -8.50 -15.85 8.04
N VAL A 121 -7.83 -15.89 6.87
CA VAL A 121 -6.39 -15.62 6.80
C VAL A 121 -6.09 -14.17 7.19
N LEU A 122 -6.87 -13.19 6.72
CA LEU A 122 -6.71 -11.78 7.09
C LEU A 122 -6.99 -11.56 8.58
N GLN A 123 -8.03 -12.17 9.12
CA GLN A 123 -8.35 -12.08 10.56
C GLN A 123 -7.20 -12.57 11.45
N GLN A 124 -6.51 -13.63 11.04
CA GLN A 124 -5.39 -14.20 11.79
C GLN A 124 -4.07 -13.44 11.59
N THR A 125 -3.86 -12.86 10.41
CA THR A 125 -2.58 -12.23 10.05
C THR A 125 -2.53 -10.74 10.35
N LEU A 126 -3.60 -9.99 10.08
CA LEU A 126 -3.61 -8.54 10.21
C LEU A 126 -3.29 -8.01 11.61
N PRO A 127 -3.82 -8.59 12.72
CA PRO A 127 -3.47 -8.12 14.06
C PRO A 127 -1.96 -8.13 14.34
N VAL A 128 -1.24 -9.07 13.71
CA VAL A 128 0.22 -9.18 13.82
C VAL A 128 0.93 -8.25 12.85
N LEU A 129 0.52 -8.26 11.59
CA LEU A 129 1.20 -7.52 10.53
C LEU A 129 1.07 -6.00 10.70
N VAL A 130 -0.09 -5.50 11.19
CA VAL A 130 -0.31 -4.06 11.38
C VAL A 130 0.61 -3.46 12.46
N ALA A 131 1.09 -4.25 13.42
CA ALA A 131 2.11 -3.79 14.36
C ALA A 131 3.42 -3.38 13.65
N GLY A 132 3.69 -3.95 12.47
CA GLY A 132 4.78 -3.57 11.58
C GLY A 132 4.32 -2.85 10.31
N CYS A 133 3.28 -2.04 10.36
CA CYS A 133 2.69 -1.39 9.17
C CYS A 133 3.64 -0.41 8.46
N GLY A 134 4.67 0.10 9.14
CA GLY A 134 5.74 0.91 8.54
C GLY A 134 6.72 0.11 7.67
N ALA A 135 6.59 -1.21 7.61
CA ALA A 135 7.47 -2.11 6.85
C ALA A 135 7.56 -1.68 5.37
N ALA A 136 8.79 -1.72 4.84
CA ALA A 136 9.07 -1.27 3.48
C ALA A 136 8.43 0.10 3.15
N ALA A 137 8.43 1.04 4.10
CA ALA A 137 7.75 2.34 3.98
C ALA A 137 6.26 2.20 3.62
N PHE A 138 5.54 1.37 4.34
CA PHE A 138 4.11 1.04 4.21
C PHE A 138 3.73 0.17 3.00
N HIS A 139 4.68 -0.28 2.16
CA HIS A 139 4.32 -1.02 0.94
C HIS A 139 3.63 -2.35 1.22
N GLY A 140 4.00 -3.09 2.28
CA GLY A 140 3.30 -4.31 2.66
C GLY A 140 1.81 -4.06 2.93
N LEU A 141 1.50 -3.02 3.70
CA LEU A 141 0.14 -2.58 3.99
C LEU A 141 -0.62 -2.17 2.72
N VAL A 142 0.00 -1.33 1.88
CA VAL A 142 -0.63 -0.79 0.66
C VAL A 142 -0.89 -1.91 -0.34
N ARG A 143 0.10 -2.77 -0.60
CA ARG A 143 -0.02 -3.89 -1.55
C ARG A 143 -1.12 -4.87 -1.11
N THR A 144 -1.18 -5.21 0.19
CA THR A 144 -2.24 -6.08 0.72
C THR A 144 -3.62 -5.49 0.53
N ALA A 145 -3.79 -4.18 0.74
CA ALA A 145 -5.08 -3.52 0.52
C ALA A 145 -5.52 -3.55 -0.94
N TYR A 146 -4.61 -3.33 -1.89
CA TYR A 146 -4.92 -3.45 -3.32
C TYR A 146 -5.27 -4.90 -3.70
N ALA A 147 -4.56 -5.89 -3.18
CA ALA A 147 -4.84 -7.31 -3.42
C ALA A 147 -6.22 -7.73 -2.88
N VAL A 148 -6.59 -7.26 -1.69
CA VAL A 148 -7.95 -7.47 -1.13
C VAL A 148 -9.02 -6.83 -2.01
N GLN A 149 -8.78 -5.60 -2.48
CA GLN A 149 -9.75 -4.87 -3.29
C GLN A 149 -9.97 -5.45 -4.69
N CYS A 150 -8.96 -6.09 -5.28
CA CYS A 150 -9.14 -6.76 -6.57
C CYS A 150 -9.58 -8.23 -6.44
N GLY A 151 -9.53 -8.80 -5.24
CA GLY A 151 -9.95 -10.19 -4.98
C GLY A 151 -9.04 -11.24 -5.60
N HIS A 152 -7.76 -10.93 -5.88
CA HIS A 152 -6.82 -11.82 -6.55
C HIS A 152 -6.00 -12.62 -5.53
N GLY A 153 -6.25 -13.94 -5.43
CA GLY A 153 -5.69 -14.80 -4.38
C GLY A 153 -4.16 -14.90 -4.39
N GLN A 154 -3.54 -15.08 -5.56
CA GLN A 154 -2.07 -15.13 -5.67
C GLN A 154 -1.43 -13.80 -5.27
N GLU A 155 -1.97 -12.67 -5.74
CA GLU A 155 -1.44 -11.35 -5.36
C GLU A 155 -1.63 -11.09 -3.86
N LEU A 156 -2.73 -11.56 -3.25
CA LEU A 156 -2.90 -11.46 -1.80
C LEU A 156 -1.86 -12.28 -1.04
N ALA A 157 -1.54 -13.50 -1.51
CA ALA A 157 -0.46 -14.31 -0.93
C ALA A 157 0.89 -13.59 -1.03
N ASP A 158 1.21 -13.04 -2.20
CA ASP A 158 2.45 -12.30 -2.46
C ASP A 158 2.55 -11.02 -1.62
N ALA A 159 1.45 -10.31 -1.44
CA ALA A 159 1.38 -9.11 -0.62
C ALA A 159 1.58 -9.40 0.86
N LEU A 160 0.91 -10.42 1.41
CA LEU A 160 1.09 -10.87 2.79
C LEU A 160 2.51 -11.37 3.03
N ALA A 161 3.07 -12.14 2.09
CA ALA A 161 4.46 -12.61 2.14
C ALA A 161 5.45 -11.44 2.17
N TYR A 162 5.24 -10.44 1.31
CA TYR A 162 6.07 -9.24 1.30
C TYR A 162 5.99 -8.48 2.61
N TRP A 163 4.79 -8.30 3.16
CA TRP A 163 4.63 -7.63 4.45
C TRP A 163 5.30 -8.40 5.58
N ALA A 164 5.11 -9.72 5.65
CA ALA A 164 5.71 -10.57 6.67
C ALA A 164 7.25 -10.56 6.62
N CYS A 165 7.84 -10.74 5.43
CA CYS A 165 9.30 -10.80 5.29
C CYS A 165 9.99 -9.44 5.51
N ARG A 166 9.27 -8.32 5.34
CA ARG A 166 9.77 -6.95 5.59
C ARG A 166 9.27 -6.36 6.91
N TRP A 167 8.52 -7.14 7.67
CA TRP A 167 7.96 -6.70 8.94
C TRP A 167 9.04 -6.17 9.88
N PHE A 168 8.80 -5.04 10.53
CA PHE A 168 9.60 -4.56 11.64
C PHE A 168 8.74 -3.73 12.58
N SER A 169 9.04 -3.82 13.88
CA SER A 169 8.42 -2.97 14.90
C SER A 169 9.18 -1.65 15.02
N LEU A 170 8.47 -0.57 15.22
CA LEU A 170 9.06 0.74 15.61
C LEU A 170 9.35 0.78 17.13
N ASP A 171 9.76 -0.33 17.71
CA ASP A 171 10.18 -0.49 19.12
C ASP A 171 9.20 0.07 20.17
N SER A 172 7.91 -0.20 20.01
CA SER A 172 6.96 -0.10 21.11
C SER A 172 6.18 -1.40 21.20
N PRO A 173 6.22 -2.11 22.32
CA PRO A 173 5.46 -3.33 22.53
C PRO A 173 3.97 -2.98 22.77
N LEU A 174 3.34 -2.37 21.78
CA LEU A 174 1.88 -2.25 21.78
C LEU A 174 1.30 -3.62 21.42
N SER A 175 1.39 -4.57 22.36
CA SER A 175 0.50 -5.73 22.30
C SER A 175 -0.93 -5.29 22.64
N ALA A 176 -1.93 -6.06 22.24
CA ALA A 176 -3.30 -5.79 22.63
C ALA A 176 -3.42 -5.72 24.18
N GLU A 177 -2.65 -6.54 24.89
CA GLU A 177 -2.58 -6.57 26.35
C GLU A 177 -1.98 -5.28 26.90
N THR A 178 -0.81 -4.86 26.41
CA THR A 178 -0.15 -3.59 26.82
C THR A 178 -1.04 -2.38 26.52
N PHE A 179 -1.76 -2.38 25.38
CA PHE A 179 -2.69 -1.31 25.05
C PHE A 179 -3.92 -1.34 25.99
N ALA A 180 -4.43 -2.52 26.34
CA ALA A 180 -5.55 -2.67 27.27
C ALA A 180 -5.17 -2.16 28.67
N GLU A 181 -4.00 -2.55 29.18
CA GLU A 181 -3.48 -2.10 30.46
C GLU A 181 -3.23 -0.58 30.46
N THR A 182 -2.53 -0.07 29.46
CA THR A 182 -2.27 1.36 29.31
C THR A 182 -3.55 2.17 29.07
N SER A 183 -4.56 1.59 28.40
CA SER A 183 -5.85 2.26 28.16
C SER A 183 -6.77 2.22 29.35
N ALA A 184 -6.64 1.25 30.25
CA ALA A 184 -7.38 1.21 31.51
C ALA A 184 -6.84 2.25 32.51
N GLU A 185 -5.52 2.45 32.54
CA GLU A 185 -4.84 3.44 33.40
C GLU A 185 -4.78 4.84 32.78
N THR A 186 -4.66 4.93 31.47
CA THR A 186 -4.60 6.19 30.69
C THR A 186 -5.75 6.24 29.68
N GLN A 187 -6.98 6.35 30.13
CA GLN A 187 -8.11 6.80 29.28
C GLN A 187 -7.87 8.18 28.67
N ALA A 188 -6.67 8.61 28.58
CA ALA A 188 -6.38 9.99 28.36
C ALA A 188 -5.33 10.27 27.30
N GLY A 189 -5.49 9.75 26.11
CA GLY A 189 -5.15 10.59 24.98
C GLY A 189 -6.14 11.75 25.04
N THR A 190 -5.76 12.89 25.57
CA THR A 190 -6.64 14.06 25.72
C THR A 190 -6.84 14.77 24.40
N GLN A 191 -5.97 14.53 23.42
CA GLN A 191 -5.90 15.23 22.14
C GLN A 191 -6.59 14.41 21.03
N ALA A 192 -7.70 14.93 20.53
CA ALA A 192 -8.40 14.29 19.41
C ALA A 192 -7.79 14.64 18.02
N ASP A 193 -7.15 15.79 17.89
CA ASP A 193 -6.51 16.23 16.63
C ASP A 193 -5.03 15.81 16.62
N PRO A 194 -4.57 15.01 15.62
CA PRO A 194 -3.18 14.62 15.49
C PRO A 194 -2.24 15.75 15.04
N ALA A 195 -2.74 16.82 14.41
CA ALA A 195 -1.87 17.84 13.82
C ALA A 195 -1.01 18.61 14.84
N PRO A 196 -1.51 19.03 16.03
CA PRO A 196 -0.67 19.64 17.06
C PRO A 196 0.41 18.69 17.60
N LEU A 197 0.08 17.40 17.68
CA LEU A 197 1.05 16.39 18.14
C LEU A 197 2.19 16.20 17.15
N LEU A 198 1.91 16.15 15.85
CA LEU A 198 2.96 16.13 14.82
C LEU A 198 3.86 17.37 14.90
N LYS A 199 3.27 18.53 15.09
CA LYS A 199 4.04 19.77 15.24
C LYS A 199 4.97 19.75 16.46
N ALA A 200 4.54 19.10 17.54
CA ALA A 200 5.33 18.96 18.77
C ALA A 200 6.47 17.94 18.63
N LEU A 201 6.39 16.98 17.70
CA LEU A 201 7.45 16.00 17.43
C LEU A 201 8.70 16.62 16.77
N GLY A 202 8.63 17.88 16.34
CA GLY A 202 9.79 18.71 16.03
C GLY A 202 10.51 18.39 14.73
N GLN A 203 11.77 18.73 14.71
CA GLN A 203 12.63 18.96 13.56
C GLN A 203 12.91 17.70 12.71
N PRO A 204 13.09 17.86 11.40
CA PRO A 204 13.54 16.80 10.54
C PRO A 204 14.88 16.23 10.98
N MET A 205 14.99 14.90 11.00
CA MET A 205 16.22 14.23 11.34
C MET A 205 17.14 14.12 10.13
N PRO A 206 18.42 14.45 10.27
CA PRO A 206 19.40 14.12 9.28
C PRO A 206 19.68 12.61 9.26
N GLY A 207 19.78 12.00 8.09
CA GLY A 207 20.45 10.72 7.90
C GLY A 207 19.60 9.53 7.56
N GLY A 208 20.16 8.68 6.71
CA GLY A 208 19.62 7.42 6.19
C GLY A 208 19.05 7.54 4.78
N ALA A 209 19.57 6.71 3.87
CA ALA A 209 19.12 6.69 2.47
C ALA A 209 17.66 6.22 2.33
N LEU A 210 17.22 5.32 3.21
CA LEU A 210 15.89 4.71 3.17
C LEU A 210 14.94 5.38 4.15
N ILE A 211 13.69 5.54 3.73
CA ILE A 211 12.59 6.07 4.55
C ILE A 211 12.45 5.27 5.85
N VAL A 212 12.51 3.94 5.77
CA VAL A 212 12.41 3.02 6.92
C VAL A 212 13.48 3.31 7.97
N SER A 213 14.74 3.50 7.56
CA SER A 213 15.83 3.82 8.49
C SER A 213 15.58 5.14 9.21
N ARG A 214 15.10 6.16 8.47
CA ARG A 214 14.73 7.46 9.05
C ARG A 214 13.53 7.36 10.00
N MET A 215 12.54 6.53 9.69
CA MET A 215 11.40 6.26 10.59
C MET A 215 11.84 5.62 11.90
N ASN A 216 12.78 4.66 11.85
CA ASN A 216 13.36 4.04 13.05
C ASN A 216 14.09 5.06 13.92
N VAL A 217 14.88 5.95 13.31
CA VAL A 217 15.56 7.02 14.04
C VAL A 217 14.55 7.99 14.66
N ALA A 218 13.51 8.36 13.92
CA ALA A 218 12.45 9.24 14.41
C ALA A 218 11.72 8.64 15.63
N ALA A 219 11.38 7.35 15.57
CA ALA A 219 10.67 6.66 16.65
C ALA A 219 11.47 6.52 17.94
N ARG A 220 12.81 6.58 17.85
CA ARG A 220 13.72 6.50 19.02
C ARG A 220 14.07 7.86 19.63
N GLN A 221 13.53 8.96 19.10
CA GLN A 221 13.81 10.28 19.68
C GLN A 221 13.20 10.43 21.07
N PRO A 222 13.90 11.14 21.97
CA PRO A 222 13.33 11.47 23.29
C PRO A 222 11.97 12.18 23.13
N GLY A 223 10.98 11.70 23.85
CA GLY A 223 9.63 12.28 23.85
C GLY A 223 8.72 11.84 22.71
N PHE A 224 9.20 11.01 21.75
CA PHE A 224 8.37 10.50 20.65
C PHE A 224 7.20 9.68 21.19
N ASP A 225 7.47 8.71 22.07
CA ASP A 225 6.44 7.87 22.69
C ASP A 225 5.45 8.69 23.51
N ALA A 226 5.95 9.53 24.40
CA ALA A 226 5.12 10.41 25.22
C ALA A 226 4.21 11.32 24.37
N SER A 227 4.69 11.79 23.20
CA SER A 227 3.91 12.61 22.29
C SER A 227 2.86 11.78 21.53
N THR A 228 3.20 10.60 21.04
CA THR A 228 2.28 9.74 20.29
C THR A 228 1.19 9.14 21.15
N GLN A 229 1.47 8.80 22.42
CA GLN A 229 0.49 8.30 23.38
C GLN A 229 -0.59 9.33 23.77
N ARG A 230 -0.37 10.61 23.52
CA ARG A 230 -1.35 11.67 23.79
C ARG A 230 -2.54 11.67 22.82
N LEU A 231 -2.45 11.00 21.67
CA LEU A 231 -3.58 10.92 20.75
C LEU A 231 -4.67 9.99 21.30
N ARG A 232 -5.88 10.51 21.40
CA ARG A 232 -7.06 9.70 21.71
C ARG A 232 -7.44 8.88 20.48
N ILE A 233 -7.44 7.57 20.61
CA ILE A 233 -7.83 6.65 19.54
C ILE A 233 -9.33 6.41 19.58
N ASP A 234 -10.03 6.88 18.55
CA ASP A 234 -11.46 6.73 18.35
C ASP A 234 -11.79 6.39 16.89
N ALA A 235 -13.05 6.15 16.56
CA ALA A 235 -13.51 5.84 15.20
C ALA A 235 -13.15 6.94 14.15
N GLN A 236 -12.90 8.17 14.59
CA GLN A 236 -12.53 9.29 13.72
C GLN A 236 -11.01 9.47 13.56
N THR A 237 -10.20 8.69 14.29
CA THR A 237 -8.74 8.84 14.26
C THR A 237 -8.19 8.55 12.87
N LEU A 238 -8.50 7.41 12.27
CA LEU A 238 -8.02 7.06 10.94
C LEU A 238 -8.51 8.05 9.86
N PRO A 239 -9.79 8.45 9.80
CA PRO A 239 -10.23 9.51 8.90
C PRO A 239 -9.50 10.85 9.09
N ARG A 240 -9.16 11.23 10.33
CA ARG A 240 -8.38 12.46 10.59
C ARG A 240 -6.94 12.33 10.07
N LEU A 241 -6.28 11.18 10.30
CA LEU A 241 -4.94 10.90 9.79
C LEU A 241 -4.89 10.91 8.27
N ALA A 242 -5.86 10.29 7.62
CA ALA A 242 -5.97 10.27 6.17
C ALA A 242 -6.07 11.70 5.59
N ARG A 243 -6.96 12.54 6.14
CA ARG A 243 -7.07 13.95 5.73
C ARG A 243 -5.79 14.75 6.02
N LEU A 244 -5.13 14.47 7.14
CA LEU A 244 -3.87 15.12 7.49
C LEU A 244 -2.77 14.74 6.52
N GLY A 245 -2.63 13.45 6.14
CA GLY A 245 -1.71 12.98 5.11
C GLY A 245 -1.93 13.72 3.79
N ALA A 246 -3.18 13.80 3.30
CA ALA A 246 -3.51 14.54 2.08
C ALA A 246 -3.12 16.03 2.15
N ARG A 247 -3.35 16.68 3.29
CA ARG A 247 -2.93 18.08 3.51
C ARG A 247 -1.41 18.25 3.53
N LEU A 248 -0.68 17.32 4.15
CA LEU A 248 0.77 17.33 4.19
C LEU A 248 1.35 17.13 2.79
N PHE A 249 0.87 16.13 2.06
CA PHE A 249 1.33 15.87 0.70
C PHE A 249 0.99 17.02 -0.25
N SER A 250 -0.24 17.54 -0.25
CA SER A 250 -0.63 18.64 -1.12
C SER A 250 0.24 19.89 -0.95
N ARG A 251 0.86 20.06 0.21
CA ARG A 251 1.74 21.19 0.54
C ARG A 251 3.22 20.92 0.36
N SER A 252 3.61 19.69 0.07
CA SER A 252 5.03 19.31 0.04
C SER A 252 5.47 18.61 -1.24
N GLY A 253 4.60 17.80 -1.88
CA GLY A 253 4.98 16.90 -2.97
C GLY A 253 5.99 15.82 -2.56
N ASN A 254 6.24 15.65 -1.25
CA ASN A 254 7.29 14.77 -0.75
C ASN A 254 6.87 13.31 -0.80
N SER A 255 7.75 12.42 -1.30
CA SER A 255 7.50 10.99 -1.47
C SER A 255 7.13 10.26 -0.16
N THR A 256 7.66 10.68 0.99
CA THR A 256 7.29 10.08 2.28
C THR A 256 5.88 10.49 2.70
N THR A 257 5.49 11.76 2.47
CA THR A 257 4.13 12.22 2.76
C THR A 257 3.09 11.64 1.80
N LEU A 258 3.47 11.29 0.56
CA LEU A 258 2.64 10.50 -0.35
C LEU A 258 2.21 9.18 0.30
N ARG A 259 3.18 8.48 0.92
CA ARG A 259 2.92 7.20 1.57
C ARG A 259 1.99 7.32 2.78
N LEU A 260 1.96 8.47 3.45
CA LEU A 260 0.99 8.73 4.51
C LEU A 260 -0.45 8.82 3.98
N VAL A 261 -0.64 9.20 2.71
CA VAL A 261 -1.97 9.20 2.06
C VAL A 261 -2.38 7.78 1.70
N THR A 262 -1.54 7.08 0.94
CA THR A 262 -1.86 5.74 0.41
C THR A 262 -2.00 4.71 1.53
N SER A 263 -1.15 4.79 2.57
CA SER A 263 -1.22 3.86 3.72
C SER A 263 -2.44 4.08 4.61
N ALA A 264 -2.90 5.32 4.78
CA ALA A 264 -4.12 5.60 5.53
C ALA A 264 -5.35 5.00 4.82
N GLN A 265 -5.41 5.14 3.50
CA GLN A 265 -6.45 4.52 2.67
C GLN A 265 -6.37 2.99 2.77
N ALA A 266 -5.17 2.43 2.67
CA ALA A 266 -4.94 0.99 2.76
C ALA A 266 -5.39 0.41 4.10
N LEU A 267 -5.05 1.06 5.22
CA LEU A 267 -5.53 0.61 6.53
C LEU A 267 -7.06 0.66 6.62
N GLY A 268 -7.69 1.68 6.04
CA GLY A 268 -9.15 1.78 5.99
C GLY A 268 -9.82 0.59 5.26
N VAL A 269 -9.16 0.05 4.24
CA VAL A 269 -9.61 -1.15 3.51
C VAL A 269 -9.46 -2.41 4.36
N LEU A 270 -8.37 -2.52 5.13
CA LEU A 270 -8.05 -3.74 5.87
C LEU A 270 -8.68 -3.79 7.28
N LEU A 271 -8.97 -2.64 7.87
CA LEU A 271 -9.52 -2.55 9.23
C LEU A 271 -10.80 -3.38 9.45
N PRO A 272 -11.74 -3.48 8.49
CA PRO A 272 -12.93 -4.33 8.64
C PRO A 272 -12.66 -5.83 8.82
N PHE A 273 -11.46 -6.31 8.51
CA PHE A 273 -11.06 -7.71 8.76
C PHE A 273 -10.48 -7.92 10.17
N ILE A 274 -10.39 -6.89 10.99
CA ILE A 274 -10.01 -6.98 12.40
C ILE A 274 -11.31 -6.89 13.22
N ASP A 275 -11.92 -8.05 13.48
CA ASP A 275 -13.30 -8.16 13.97
C ASP A 275 -13.54 -7.61 15.38
N GLU A 276 -12.51 -7.52 16.22
CA GLU A 276 -12.65 -7.09 17.59
C GLU A 276 -12.31 -5.59 17.77
N PRO A 277 -13.09 -4.86 18.58
CA PRO A 277 -12.87 -3.43 18.79
C PRO A 277 -11.50 -3.09 19.39
N LEU A 278 -10.97 -3.94 20.29
CA LEU A 278 -9.67 -3.68 20.91
C LEU A 278 -8.50 -3.87 19.96
N PRO A 279 -8.34 -5.01 19.25
CA PRO A 279 -7.33 -5.14 18.21
C PRO A 279 -7.41 -4.06 17.12
N ALA A 280 -8.62 -3.66 16.72
CA ALA A 280 -8.79 -2.57 15.74
C ALA A 280 -8.25 -1.23 16.28
N ARG A 281 -8.48 -0.91 17.56
CA ARG A 281 -7.92 0.29 18.21
C ARG A 281 -6.41 0.20 18.33
N VAL A 282 -5.86 -0.97 18.68
CA VAL A 282 -4.41 -1.23 18.69
C VAL A 282 -3.80 -1.02 17.31
N ALA A 283 -4.45 -1.53 16.25
CA ALA A 283 -4.02 -1.35 14.88
C ALA A 283 -3.95 0.15 14.49
N VAL A 284 -4.97 0.94 14.84
CA VAL A 284 -4.99 2.38 14.57
C VAL A 284 -3.94 3.13 15.41
N ALA A 285 -3.69 2.72 16.65
CA ALA A 285 -2.64 3.30 17.49
C ALA A 285 -1.24 3.01 16.95
N GLY A 286 -0.97 1.77 16.55
CA GLY A 286 0.28 1.38 15.89
C GLY A 286 0.50 2.12 14.57
N TYR A 287 -0.56 2.25 13.78
CA TYR A 287 -0.51 3.03 12.55
C TYR A 287 -0.24 4.52 12.81
N TRP A 288 -0.88 5.14 13.82
CA TRP A 288 -0.58 6.51 14.21
C TRP A 288 0.91 6.70 14.54
N ARG A 289 1.50 5.77 15.28
CA ARG A 289 2.92 5.79 15.60
C ARG A 289 3.79 5.75 14.33
N ALA A 290 3.48 4.85 13.39
CA ALA A 290 4.17 4.74 12.10
C ALA A 290 3.96 6.00 11.23
N PHE A 291 2.75 6.56 11.21
CA PHE A 291 2.43 7.82 10.53
C PHE A 291 3.28 8.98 11.08
N ALA A 292 3.35 9.10 12.40
CA ALA A 292 4.15 10.15 13.07
C ALA A 292 5.64 9.99 12.77
N ALA A 293 6.17 8.75 12.82
CA ALA A 293 7.55 8.47 12.43
C ALA A 293 7.82 8.80 10.96
N GLY A 294 6.90 8.47 10.06
CA GLY A 294 6.96 8.82 8.64
C GLY A 294 6.95 10.34 8.42
N PHE A 295 6.11 11.08 9.16
CA PHE A 295 6.10 12.54 9.11
C PHE A 295 7.44 13.14 9.52
N VAL A 296 8.00 12.76 10.67
CA VAL A 296 9.31 13.22 11.12
C VAL A 296 10.41 12.82 10.12
N ALA A 297 10.38 11.57 9.63
CA ALA A 297 11.32 11.07 8.63
C ALA A 297 11.26 11.82 7.29
N SER A 298 10.12 12.45 6.97
CA SER A 298 9.95 13.22 5.73
C SER A 298 10.79 14.50 5.70
N GLY A 299 11.08 15.07 6.86
CA GLY A 299 11.77 16.35 6.99
C GLY A 299 11.03 17.55 6.38
N VAL A 300 9.73 17.40 6.15
CA VAL A 300 8.94 18.35 5.36
C VAL A 300 8.56 19.57 6.16
N VAL A 301 8.83 20.74 5.59
CA VAL A 301 8.19 22.01 5.95
C VAL A 301 7.06 22.26 4.95
N PRO A 302 5.78 22.18 5.37
CA PRO A 302 4.67 22.33 4.45
C PRO A 302 4.58 23.75 3.86
N GLY A 303 4.57 23.83 2.53
CA GLY A 303 4.36 25.07 1.78
C GLY A 303 2.87 25.33 1.47
N ARG A 304 2.61 25.90 0.29
CA ARG A 304 1.26 26.17 -0.20
C ARG A 304 0.73 24.99 -1.03
N ALA A 305 -0.51 24.60 -0.78
CA ALA A 305 -1.19 23.63 -1.62
C ALA A 305 -1.66 24.26 -2.95
N PRO A 306 -1.66 23.51 -4.06
CA PRO A 306 -2.24 23.99 -5.32
C PRO A 306 -3.77 24.12 -5.21
N PRO A 307 -4.41 24.89 -6.10
CA PRO A 307 -5.86 24.84 -6.26
C PRO A 307 -6.29 23.43 -6.71
N ALA A 308 -7.48 23.00 -6.28
CA ALA A 308 -8.01 21.69 -6.68
C ALA A 308 -8.42 21.71 -8.16
N ARG A 309 -8.02 20.67 -8.92
CA ARG A 309 -8.47 20.41 -10.30
C ARG A 309 -9.64 19.43 -10.31
N PRO A 310 -10.48 19.43 -11.35
CA PRO A 310 -11.57 18.47 -11.51
C PRO A 310 -11.07 17.02 -11.54
N TRP A 311 -11.85 16.09 -10.97
CA TRP A 311 -11.49 14.66 -10.96
C TRP A 311 -11.34 14.07 -12.37
N THR A 312 -12.13 14.50 -13.33
CA THR A 312 -12.03 14.06 -14.72
C THR A 312 -10.65 14.31 -15.31
N GLU A 313 -10.07 15.48 -15.04
CA GLU A 313 -8.71 15.82 -15.48
C GLU A 313 -7.63 15.02 -14.73
N LEU A 314 -7.78 14.88 -13.40
CA LEU A 314 -6.83 14.18 -12.56
C LEU A 314 -6.77 12.68 -12.90
N MET A 315 -7.93 12.06 -13.10
CA MET A 315 -8.02 10.66 -13.51
C MET A 315 -7.46 10.44 -14.91
N ALA A 316 -7.78 11.31 -15.87
CA ALA A 316 -7.24 11.22 -17.22
C ALA A 316 -5.70 11.37 -17.22
N ALA A 317 -5.15 12.30 -16.43
CA ALA A 317 -3.71 12.46 -16.28
C ALA A 317 -3.05 11.22 -15.67
N ALA A 318 -3.66 10.61 -14.66
CA ALA A 318 -3.15 9.40 -14.03
C ALA A 318 -3.17 8.19 -14.98
N VAL A 319 -4.26 8.02 -15.76
CA VAL A 319 -4.37 6.95 -16.76
C VAL A 319 -3.32 7.10 -17.87
N ALA A 320 -2.99 8.32 -18.24
CA ALA A 320 -1.98 8.60 -19.27
C ALA A 320 -0.52 8.49 -18.76
N SER A 321 -0.31 8.41 -17.44
CA SER A 321 1.03 8.43 -16.83
C SER A 321 1.61 7.03 -16.69
N ASP A 322 2.95 6.93 -16.78
CA ASP A 322 3.72 5.73 -16.43
C ASP A 322 4.37 5.81 -15.04
N VAL A 323 4.03 6.85 -14.25
CA VAL A 323 4.53 7.04 -12.90
C VAL A 323 3.59 6.35 -11.91
N ASP A 324 4.01 5.20 -11.39
CA ASP A 324 3.27 4.35 -10.46
C ASP A 324 2.73 5.11 -9.23
N HIS A 325 3.57 5.89 -8.58
CA HIS A 325 3.19 6.68 -7.40
C HIS A 325 2.09 7.72 -7.69
N LEU A 326 2.09 8.34 -8.87
CA LEU A 326 1.03 9.26 -9.26
C LEU A 326 -0.28 8.52 -9.45
N ILE A 327 -0.25 7.38 -10.16
CA ILE A 327 -1.40 6.53 -10.43
C ILE A 327 -2.05 6.08 -9.11
N GLU A 328 -1.25 5.50 -8.21
CA GLU A 328 -1.71 5.01 -6.91
C GLU A 328 -2.25 6.14 -6.02
N LEU A 329 -1.60 7.30 -6.02
CA LEU A 329 -2.04 8.43 -5.18
C LEU A 329 -3.37 9.00 -5.66
N VAL A 330 -3.55 9.17 -6.98
CA VAL A 330 -4.82 9.67 -7.54
C VAL A 330 -5.95 8.71 -7.22
N ASP A 331 -5.73 7.37 -7.37
CA ASP A 331 -6.71 6.37 -6.99
C ASP A 331 -7.01 6.40 -5.49
N ALA A 332 -6.01 6.41 -4.62
CA ALA A 332 -6.20 6.47 -3.18
C ALA A 332 -6.97 7.73 -2.74
N CYS A 333 -6.64 8.90 -3.30
CA CYS A 333 -7.35 10.15 -3.04
C CYS A 333 -8.82 10.09 -3.52
N ARG A 334 -9.07 9.50 -4.69
CA ARG A 334 -10.43 9.34 -5.23
C ARG A 334 -11.28 8.45 -4.34
N GLN A 335 -10.74 7.32 -3.91
CA GLN A 335 -11.40 6.41 -2.96
C GLN A 335 -11.72 7.09 -1.63
N ALA A 336 -10.71 7.75 -1.05
CA ALA A 336 -10.85 8.43 0.24
C ALA A 336 -11.92 9.53 0.19
N GLN A 337 -12.02 10.27 -0.91
CA GLN A 337 -13.08 11.27 -1.08
C GLN A 337 -14.45 10.64 -1.20
N THR A 338 -14.58 9.52 -1.90
CA THR A 338 -15.86 8.79 -2.02
C THR A 338 -16.32 8.28 -0.67
N ALA A 339 -15.42 7.78 0.16
CA ALA A 339 -15.73 7.24 1.48
C ALA A 339 -16.02 8.33 2.54
N ALA A 340 -15.27 9.44 2.51
CA ALA A 340 -15.31 10.46 3.59
C ALA A 340 -16.09 11.73 3.23
N GLY A 341 -16.51 11.88 1.97
CA GLY A 341 -17.17 13.08 1.47
C GLY A 341 -16.23 14.29 1.29
N GLY A 342 -16.71 15.26 0.59
CA GLY A 342 -16.43 16.61 0.19
C GLY A 342 -15.23 17.42 0.68
N ALA A 343 -14.05 16.86 0.92
CA ALA A 343 -12.90 17.68 1.28
C ALA A 343 -11.99 17.95 0.07
N ASP A 344 -11.78 19.21 -0.31
CA ASP A 344 -10.78 19.66 -1.29
C ASP A 344 -9.36 19.10 -1.05
N ALA A 345 -9.09 18.60 0.16
CA ALA A 345 -7.78 18.07 0.52
C ALA A 345 -7.32 16.93 -0.42
N TRP A 346 -8.25 16.06 -0.81
CA TRP A 346 -7.97 14.93 -1.68
C TRP A 346 -7.67 15.38 -3.12
N GLN A 347 -8.50 16.27 -3.65
CA GLN A 347 -8.26 16.84 -4.99
C GLN A 347 -6.98 17.66 -5.04
N ARG A 348 -6.66 18.42 -3.99
CA ARG A 348 -5.40 19.18 -3.91
C ARG A 348 -4.19 18.26 -3.85
N ALA A 349 -4.29 17.12 -3.12
CA ALA A 349 -3.23 16.12 -3.10
C ALA A 349 -3.04 15.48 -4.48
N ALA A 350 -4.12 15.04 -5.13
CA ALA A 350 -4.07 14.51 -6.49
C ALA A 350 -3.56 15.56 -7.50
N THR A 351 -3.98 16.83 -7.37
CA THR A 351 -3.47 17.94 -8.21
C THR A 351 -1.96 18.13 -8.02
N ARG A 352 -1.47 18.05 -6.78
CA ARG A 352 -0.03 18.16 -6.51
C ARG A 352 0.74 17.05 -7.22
N ALA A 353 0.29 15.79 -7.13
CA ALA A 353 0.92 14.67 -7.80
C ALA A 353 0.99 14.87 -9.32
N VAL A 354 -0.11 15.33 -9.93
CA VAL A 354 -0.16 15.57 -11.39
C VAL A 354 0.73 16.74 -11.81
N ASN A 355 0.95 17.73 -10.96
CA ASN A 355 1.78 18.90 -11.30
C ASN A 355 3.28 18.65 -11.10
N ASP A 356 3.66 17.64 -10.29
CA ASP A 356 5.07 17.34 -9.96
C ASP A 356 5.69 16.34 -10.97
N VAL A 357 4.92 15.84 -11.94
CA VAL A 357 5.33 14.98 -13.07
C VAL A 357 5.35 15.80 -14.36
#